data_9f76c00127408947f709fdadffdbfbf1
#
_entry.id   9f76c00127408947f709fdadffdbfbf1
#
_cell.length_a   1.000
_cell.length_b   1.000
_cell.length_c   1.000
_cell.angle_alpha   90.00
_cell.angle_beta   90.00
_cell.angle_gamma   90.00
#
_symmetry.space_group_name_H-M   'P 1'
#
loop_
_entity.id
_entity.type
_entity.pdbx_description
1 polymer ?
#
loop_
_entity_poly.entity_id
_entity_poly.type
_entity_poly.pdbx_seq_one_letter_code
_entity_poly.pdbx_strand_id
1 'polypeptide(L)'
;YINNADPLKAKQLDKGIDQLMDEGVAQLFTLEMNNRKVIGTVGALQYEVIQYRLEHEYGAKCTYENFPVHKACWVKPDDAKNEEFKEFKRIKQKFLAHDKYGQLVFLADSDFTIQMTQSKYPTVKLYFTSEFD
;
A
#
# COMPACT_ATOMS: atom_id res chain seq x y z
N TYR A 1 6.95 -1.70 5.31
CA TYR A 1 7.52 -0.39 4.93
C TYR A 1 8.84 -0.54 4.20
N ILE A 2 9.05 0.27 3.19
CA ILE A 2 10.37 0.46 2.60
C ILE A 2 10.95 1.79 3.09
N ASN A 3 12.21 1.75 3.56
CA ASN A 3 12.90 2.91 4.10
C ASN A 3 14.15 3.21 3.30
N ASN A 4 14.44 4.51 3.14
CA ASN A 4 15.66 4.97 2.50
C ASN A 4 16.83 4.83 3.49
N ALA A 5 17.87 4.06 3.12
CA ALA A 5 19.05 3.87 3.94
C ALA A 5 20.07 5.01 3.77
N ASP A 6 19.95 5.82 2.72
CA ASP A 6 20.83 6.97 2.47
C ASP A 6 19.99 8.18 2.09
N PRO A 7 19.84 9.19 3.00
CA PRO A 7 19.02 10.37 2.73
C PRO A 7 19.44 11.15 1.48
N LEU A 8 20.70 11.06 1.07
CA LEU A 8 21.20 11.75 -0.12
C LEU A 8 20.73 11.11 -1.43
N LYS A 9 20.16 9.91 -1.35
CA LYS A 9 19.71 9.13 -2.51
C LYS A 9 18.20 9.02 -2.62
N ALA A 10 17.46 9.92 -1.96
CA ALA A 10 16.00 9.86 -1.92
C ALA A 10 15.36 9.90 -3.32
N LYS A 11 15.88 10.75 -4.20
CA LYS A 11 15.36 10.88 -5.57
C LYS A 11 15.59 9.62 -6.38
N GLN A 12 16.79 9.03 -6.25
CA GLN A 12 17.14 7.80 -6.95
C GLN A 12 16.26 6.64 -6.46
N LEU A 13 16.00 6.58 -5.15
CA LEU A 13 15.13 5.55 -4.57
C LEU A 13 13.70 5.67 -5.10
N ASP A 14 13.14 6.87 -5.10
CA ASP A 14 11.78 7.11 -5.59
C ASP A 14 11.66 6.76 -7.07
N LYS A 15 12.63 7.17 -7.88
CA LYS A 15 12.64 6.86 -9.30
C LYS A 15 12.73 5.36 -9.54
N GLY A 16 13.59 4.67 -8.79
CA GLY A 16 13.76 3.22 -8.92
C GLY A 16 12.50 2.48 -8.53
N ILE A 17 11.86 2.87 -7.43
CA ILE A 17 10.59 2.27 -6.99
C ILE A 17 9.53 2.44 -8.08
N ASP A 18 9.36 3.64 -8.63
CA ASP A 18 8.37 3.90 -9.66
C ASP A 18 8.59 3.02 -10.89
N GLN A 19 9.84 2.89 -11.35
CA GLN A 19 10.15 2.06 -12.50
C GLN A 19 9.93 0.57 -12.26
N LEU A 20 10.30 0.07 -11.07
CA LEU A 20 10.05 -1.32 -10.71
C LEU A 20 8.55 -1.63 -10.61
N MET A 21 7.76 -0.68 -10.10
CA MET A 21 6.31 -0.85 -10.06
C MET A 21 5.70 -0.85 -11.46
N ASP A 22 6.20 -0.02 -12.37
CA ASP A 22 5.77 -0.01 -13.78
C ASP A 22 6.08 -1.33 -14.48
N GLU A 23 7.14 -2.02 -14.07
CA GLU A 23 7.46 -3.36 -14.56
C GLU A 23 6.54 -4.45 -13.97
N GLY A 24 5.73 -4.12 -12.98
CA GLY A 24 4.82 -5.08 -12.37
C GLY A 24 5.49 -6.04 -11.38
N VAL A 25 6.66 -5.68 -10.86
CA VAL A 25 7.43 -6.53 -9.93
C VAL A 25 6.72 -6.66 -8.58
N ALA A 26 6.02 -5.62 -8.16
CA ALA A 26 5.32 -5.55 -6.89
C ALA A 26 4.23 -4.47 -6.93
N GLN A 27 3.49 -4.33 -5.84
CA GLN A 27 2.52 -3.25 -5.66
C GLN A 27 3.06 -2.24 -4.66
N LEU A 28 2.84 -0.96 -4.93
CA LEU A 28 3.21 0.14 -4.05
C LEU A 28 1.97 0.80 -3.48
N PHE A 29 1.99 0.99 -2.16
CA PHE A 29 0.96 1.73 -1.45
C PHE A 29 1.62 2.85 -0.66
N THR A 30 1.01 4.04 -0.70
CA THR A 30 1.47 5.19 0.09
C THR A 30 0.47 5.44 1.20
N LEU A 31 0.90 5.34 2.45
CA LEU A 31 0.01 5.54 3.60
C LEU A 31 -0.50 6.97 3.62
N GLU A 32 -1.81 7.12 3.83
CA GLU A 32 -2.48 8.43 3.84
C GLU A 32 -1.99 9.29 5.00
N MET A 33 -1.75 8.68 6.15
CA MET A 33 -1.45 9.39 7.38
C MET A 33 -0.06 10.05 7.40
N ASN A 34 0.95 9.39 6.80
CA ASN A 34 2.35 9.83 6.94
C ASN A 34 3.15 9.75 5.64
N ASN A 35 2.50 9.43 4.52
CA ASN A 35 3.13 9.26 3.21
C ASN A 35 4.23 8.19 3.16
N ARG A 36 4.32 7.31 4.15
CA ARG A 36 5.27 6.21 4.11
C ARG A 36 4.85 5.20 3.04
N LYS A 37 5.84 4.60 2.40
CA LYS A 37 5.62 3.64 1.32
C LYS A 37 5.63 2.22 1.85
N VAL A 38 4.66 1.44 1.38
CA VAL A 38 4.51 0.01 1.70
C VAL A 38 4.56 -0.74 0.39
N ILE A 39 5.41 -1.76 0.32
CA ILE A 39 5.52 -2.61 -0.87
C ILE A 39 4.91 -3.97 -0.56
N GLY A 40 3.99 -4.40 -1.44
CA GLY A 40 3.38 -5.72 -1.39
C GLY A 40 3.89 -6.60 -2.52
N THR A 41 4.29 -7.82 -2.21
CA THR A 41 4.77 -8.78 -3.20
C THR A 41 4.01 -10.10 -3.07
N VAL A 42 4.09 -10.91 -4.14
CA VAL A 42 3.47 -12.24 -4.15
C VAL A 42 4.28 -13.22 -3.30
N GLY A 43 5.61 -13.05 -3.25
CA GLY A 43 6.49 -13.93 -2.49
C GLY A 43 7.62 -13.18 -1.80
N ALA A 44 8.11 -13.75 -0.70
CA ALA A 44 9.14 -13.11 0.14
C ALA A 44 10.45 -12.83 -0.63
N LEU A 45 10.79 -13.68 -1.60
CA LEU A 45 12.02 -13.51 -2.39
C LEU A 45 12.00 -12.21 -3.20
N GLN A 46 10.82 -11.72 -3.60
CA GLN A 46 10.72 -10.49 -4.38
C GLN A 46 11.23 -9.27 -3.62
N TYR A 47 11.12 -9.25 -2.29
CA TYR A 47 11.67 -8.15 -1.49
C TYR A 47 13.19 -8.05 -1.65
N GLU A 48 13.88 -9.18 -1.67
CA GLU A 48 15.33 -9.22 -1.86
C GLU A 48 15.72 -8.78 -3.27
N VAL A 49 14.95 -9.21 -4.27
CA VAL A 49 15.18 -8.81 -5.67
C VAL A 49 15.02 -7.30 -5.84
N ILE A 50 13.97 -6.72 -5.27
CA ILE A 50 13.72 -5.28 -5.34
C ILE A 50 14.85 -4.51 -4.66
N GLN A 51 15.26 -4.93 -3.48
CA GLN A 51 16.35 -4.30 -2.74
C GLN A 51 17.65 -4.32 -3.53
N TYR A 52 18.00 -5.48 -4.10
CA TYR A 52 19.17 -5.65 -4.94
C TYR A 52 19.13 -4.73 -6.16
N ARG A 53 18.03 -4.68 -6.86
CA ARG A 53 17.88 -3.86 -8.08
C ARG A 53 17.94 -2.37 -7.75
N LEU A 54 17.32 -1.93 -6.65
CA LEU A 54 17.39 -0.53 -6.24
C LEU A 54 18.85 -0.10 -5.96
N GLU A 55 19.62 -0.95 -5.30
CA GLU A 55 21.01 -0.64 -5.00
C GLU A 55 21.88 -0.64 -6.27
N HIS A 56 21.75 -1.68 -7.12
CA HIS A 56 22.66 -1.88 -8.24
C HIS A 56 22.26 -1.14 -9.52
N GLU A 57 20.99 -0.93 -9.76
CA GLU A 57 20.54 -0.22 -10.96
C GLU A 57 20.34 1.28 -10.73
N TYR A 58 19.99 1.67 -9.51
CA TYR A 58 19.66 3.08 -9.18
C TYR A 58 20.58 3.70 -8.16
N GLY A 59 21.51 2.93 -7.61
CA GLY A 59 22.43 3.42 -6.59
C GLY A 59 21.75 3.80 -5.28
N ALA A 60 20.58 3.24 -5.00
CA ALA A 60 19.77 3.60 -3.84
C ALA A 60 19.60 2.40 -2.91
N LYS A 61 20.23 2.47 -1.74
CA LYS A 61 20.07 1.44 -0.71
C LYS A 61 18.77 1.65 0.04
N CYS A 62 18.07 0.56 0.33
CA CYS A 62 16.86 0.59 1.13
C CYS A 62 16.88 -0.49 2.19
N THR A 63 16.05 -0.32 3.22
CA THR A 63 15.78 -1.32 4.24
C THR A 63 14.28 -1.51 4.34
N TYR A 64 13.86 -2.63 4.96
CA TYR A 64 12.46 -2.93 5.15
C TYR A 64 12.11 -2.99 6.63
N GLU A 65 10.90 -2.54 6.95
CA GLU A 65 10.27 -2.76 8.25
C GLU A 65 8.99 -3.54 8.02
N ASN A 66 8.66 -4.46 8.92
CA ASN A 66 7.39 -5.16 8.86
C ASN A 66 6.24 -4.20 9.11
N PHE A 67 5.19 -4.36 8.31
CA PHE A 67 3.91 -3.69 8.50
C PHE A 67 2.84 -4.78 8.53
N PRO A 68 2.00 -4.84 9.58
CA PRO A 68 1.10 -5.98 9.78
C PRO A 68 -0.08 -5.95 8.81
N VAL A 69 0.16 -6.35 7.57
CA VAL A 69 -0.85 -6.41 6.53
C VAL A 69 -1.00 -7.85 6.06
N HIS A 70 -2.23 -8.32 6.04
CA HIS A 70 -2.59 -9.60 5.46
C HIS A 70 -3.07 -9.43 4.00
N LYS A 71 -3.87 -8.41 3.74
CA LYS A 71 -4.48 -8.23 2.43
C LYS A 71 -4.79 -6.76 2.15
N ALA A 72 -4.56 -6.34 0.89
CA ALA A 72 -4.96 -5.02 0.42
C ALA A 72 -6.40 -5.06 -0.09
N CYS A 73 -7.21 -4.11 0.35
CA CYS A 73 -8.63 -4.01 -0.03
C CYS A 73 -8.87 -2.65 -0.67
N TRP A 74 -9.29 -2.64 -1.94
CA TRP A 74 -9.67 -1.41 -2.62
C TRP A 74 -11.05 -0.98 -2.13
N VAL A 75 -11.17 0.28 -1.74
CA VAL A 75 -12.35 0.80 -1.04
C VAL A 75 -13.21 1.59 -2.01
N LYS A 76 -14.48 1.19 -2.15
CA LYS A 76 -15.46 1.90 -2.97
C LYS A 76 -16.74 2.07 -2.17
N PRO A 77 -17.00 3.27 -1.61
CA PRO A 77 -18.27 3.50 -0.92
C PRO A 77 -19.40 3.63 -1.93
N ASP A 78 -20.61 3.22 -1.54
CA ASP A 78 -21.81 3.41 -2.36
C ASP A 78 -22.08 4.92 -2.55
N ASP A 79 -21.81 5.71 -1.51
CA ASP A 79 -21.88 7.17 -1.56
C ASP A 79 -20.70 7.74 -0.76
N ALA A 80 -19.81 8.47 -1.45
CA ALA A 80 -18.63 9.07 -0.84
C ALA A 80 -18.95 10.12 0.22
N LYS A 81 -20.19 10.62 0.26
CA LYS A 81 -20.64 11.63 1.22
C LYS A 81 -21.36 11.04 2.43
N ASN A 82 -21.58 9.72 2.46
CA ASN A 82 -22.33 9.13 3.54
C ASN A 82 -21.51 9.10 4.85
N GLU A 83 -22.21 9.15 5.99
CA GLU A 83 -21.59 9.21 7.30
C GLU A 83 -20.84 7.92 7.64
N GLU A 84 -21.31 6.79 7.14
CA GLU A 84 -20.67 5.50 7.33
C GLU A 84 -19.26 5.47 6.75
N PHE A 85 -19.08 6.02 5.53
CA PHE A 85 -17.78 6.13 4.90
C PHE A 85 -16.85 7.08 5.67
N LYS A 86 -17.39 8.20 6.16
CA LYS A 86 -16.62 9.14 6.96
C LYS A 86 -16.13 8.50 8.26
N GLU A 87 -16.98 7.74 8.93
CA GLU A 87 -16.60 7.02 10.14
C GLU A 87 -15.55 5.95 9.84
N PHE A 88 -15.73 5.18 8.77
CA PHE A 88 -14.76 4.19 8.34
C PHE A 88 -13.38 4.81 8.15
N LYS A 89 -13.29 5.94 7.43
CA LYS A 89 -12.01 6.62 7.20
C LYS A 89 -11.38 7.11 8.50
N ARG A 90 -12.18 7.59 9.42
CA ARG A 90 -11.69 8.08 10.72
C ARG A 90 -11.14 6.95 11.56
N ILE A 91 -11.87 5.84 11.66
CA ILE A 91 -11.50 4.70 12.50
C ILE A 91 -10.30 3.93 11.92
N LYS A 92 -10.25 3.78 10.60
CA LYS A 92 -9.22 2.99 9.91
C LYS A 92 -8.06 3.84 9.37
N GLN A 93 -7.93 5.06 9.80
CA GLN A 93 -6.97 6.04 9.27
C GLN A 93 -5.54 5.51 9.17
N LYS A 94 -5.06 4.78 10.17
CA LYS A 94 -3.70 4.25 10.21
C LYS A 94 -3.40 3.22 9.13
N PHE A 95 -4.44 2.59 8.59
CA PHE A 95 -4.33 1.50 7.62
C PHE A 95 -4.86 1.89 6.25
N LEU A 96 -5.14 3.16 6.03
CA LEU A 96 -5.54 3.66 4.72
C LEU A 96 -4.33 4.10 3.93
N ALA A 97 -4.36 3.79 2.64
CA ALA A 97 -3.27 4.11 1.72
C ALA A 97 -3.85 4.41 0.34
N HIS A 98 -2.98 4.82 -0.57
CA HIS A 98 -3.32 5.01 -1.98
C HIS A 98 -2.38 4.17 -2.84
N ASP A 99 -2.92 3.55 -3.88
CA ASP A 99 -2.10 2.83 -4.84
C ASP A 99 -1.45 3.81 -5.84
N LYS A 100 -0.74 3.29 -6.85
CA LYS A 100 -0.07 4.15 -7.84
C LYS A 100 -1.04 4.96 -8.70
N TYR A 101 -2.32 4.58 -8.74
CA TYR A 101 -3.36 5.30 -9.48
C TYR A 101 -4.14 6.28 -8.61
N GLY A 102 -3.79 6.41 -7.34
CA GLY A 102 -4.48 7.28 -6.39
C GLY A 102 -5.75 6.70 -5.80
N GLN A 103 -6.03 5.41 -6.03
CA GLN A 103 -7.21 4.77 -5.47
C GLN A 103 -7.04 4.52 -3.98
N LEU A 104 -8.11 4.66 -3.21
CA LEU A 104 -8.10 4.39 -1.78
C LEU A 104 -8.03 2.89 -1.51
N VAL A 105 -7.11 2.50 -0.63
CA VAL A 105 -6.87 1.10 -0.25
C VAL A 105 -6.88 0.99 1.27
N PHE A 106 -7.55 -0.04 1.77
CA PHE A 106 -7.50 -0.42 3.18
C PHE A 106 -6.56 -1.62 3.32
N LEU A 107 -5.48 -1.45 4.08
CA LEU A 107 -4.50 -2.51 4.32
C LEU A 107 -4.91 -3.29 5.57
N ALA A 108 -5.66 -4.37 5.37
CA ALA A 108 -6.24 -5.15 6.47
C ALA A 108 -5.21 -6.13 7.05
N ASP A 109 -5.20 -6.26 8.38
CA ASP A 109 -4.29 -7.14 9.08
C ASP A 109 -4.72 -8.61 9.12
N SER A 110 -6.00 -8.89 8.87
CA SER A 110 -6.54 -10.26 8.91
C SER A 110 -7.86 -10.35 8.15
N ASP A 111 -8.26 -11.58 7.81
CA ASP A 111 -9.59 -11.84 7.25
C ASP A 111 -10.70 -11.49 8.24
N PHE A 112 -10.45 -11.68 9.53
CA PHE A 112 -11.40 -11.30 10.57
C PHE A 112 -11.69 -9.80 10.53
N THR A 113 -10.64 -8.97 10.42
CA THR A 113 -10.80 -7.53 10.31
C THR A 113 -11.60 -7.13 9.07
N ILE A 114 -11.37 -7.83 7.94
CA ILE A 114 -12.13 -7.57 6.71
C ILE A 114 -13.61 -7.86 6.92
N GLN A 115 -13.93 -9.02 7.51
CA GLN A 115 -15.32 -9.42 7.77
C GLN A 115 -16.01 -8.46 8.73
N MET A 116 -15.33 -8.07 9.81
CA MET A 116 -15.89 -7.13 10.77
C MET A 116 -16.13 -5.76 10.15
N THR A 117 -15.21 -5.31 9.31
CA THR A 117 -15.34 -4.02 8.61
C THR A 117 -16.53 -4.04 7.65
N GLN A 118 -16.71 -5.11 6.89
CA GLN A 118 -17.83 -5.24 5.96
C GLN A 118 -19.17 -5.32 6.70
N SER A 119 -19.21 -5.98 7.87
CA SER A 119 -20.41 -6.05 8.70
C SER A 119 -20.76 -4.70 9.31
N LYS A 120 -19.76 -3.95 9.77
CA LYS A 120 -19.99 -2.66 10.41
C LYS A 120 -20.30 -1.54 9.42
N TYR A 121 -19.69 -1.61 8.23
CA TYR A 121 -19.81 -0.57 7.19
C TYR A 121 -20.29 -1.19 5.87
N PRO A 122 -21.54 -1.70 5.80
CA PRO A 122 -22.00 -2.44 4.62
C PRO A 122 -22.07 -1.61 3.33
N THR A 123 -22.14 -0.28 3.43
CA THR A 123 -22.13 0.59 2.25
C THR A 123 -20.72 0.93 1.77
N VAL A 124 -19.71 0.53 2.53
CA VAL A 124 -18.30 0.71 2.14
C VAL A 124 -17.83 -0.61 1.55
N LYS A 125 -17.85 -0.72 0.22
CA LYS A 125 -17.50 -1.98 -0.47
C LYS A 125 -15.99 -2.15 -0.53
N LEU A 126 -15.54 -3.39 -0.26
CA LEU A 126 -14.13 -3.77 -0.29
C LEU A 126 -13.90 -4.76 -1.42
N TYR A 127 -12.92 -4.49 -2.27
CA TYR A 127 -12.52 -5.33 -3.39
C TYR A 127 -11.05 -5.72 -3.23
N PHE A 128 -10.68 -6.88 -3.76
CA PHE A 128 -9.32 -7.41 -3.58
C PHE A 128 -8.43 -7.21 -4.79
N THR A 129 -8.92 -6.52 -5.80
CA THR A 129 -8.16 -6.16 -6.99
C THR A 129 -8.42 -4.71 -7.35
N SER A 130 -7.41 -4.09 -7.99
CA SER A 130 -7.55 -2.75 -8.53
C SER A 130 -8.44 -2.80 -9.78
N GLU A 131 -9.22 -1.74 -10.02
CA GLU A 131 -10.00 -1.64 -11.26
C GLU A 131 -9.13 -1.39 -12.50
N PHE A 132 -7.84 -1.09 -12.30
CA PHE A 132 -6.88 -0.85 -13.39
C PHE A 132 -5.97 -2.04 -13.67
N ASP A 133 -6.11 -3.12 -12.92
CA ASP A 133 -5.28 -4.33 -13.10
C ASP A 133 -6.00 -5.39 -13.93
#